data_c67880403465e11f3640371d00e7d2d4
#
_entry.id   c67880403465e11f3640371d00e7d2d4
#
_cell.length_a   1.000
_cell.length_b   1.000
_cell.length_c   1.000
_cell.angle_alpha   90.00
_cell.angle_beta   90.00
_cell.angle_gamma   90.00
#
_symmetry.space_group_name_H-M   'P 1'
#
loop_
_entity.id
_entity.type
_entity.pdbx_description
1 polymer ?
#
loop_
_entity_poly.entity_id
_entity_poly.type
_entity_poly.pdbx_seq_one_letter_code
_entity_poly.pdbx_strand_id
1 'polypeptide(L)'
;MQPPPPARVVIPGFSPPSDGAHAQVDVDGQPVVVFNVHGALFAISARCTHVGGPLGEGRLSDHRVECPWHGSEFDLETGKVLRGPARTPVTAYRASMEKEGLVLEARPLDPGTSAGH
;
A
#
# COMPACT_ATOMS: atom_id res chain seq x y z
N MET A 1 -8.83 1.63 -16.67
CA MET A 1 -9.11 0.56 -15.70
C MET A 1 -7.89 -0.30 -15.52
N GLN A 2 -7.48 -0.51 -14.30
CA GLN A 2 -6.29 -1.29 -14.03
C GLN A 2 -6.67 -2.77 -13.91
N PRO A 3 -5.78 -3.67 -14.34
CA PRO A 3 -6.03 -5.09 -14.13
C PRO A 3 -5.97 -5.42 -12.65
N PRO A 4 -6.65 -6.50 -12.23
CA PRO A 4 -6.56 -6.89 -10.83
C PRO A 4 -5.14 -7.30 -10.48
N PRO A 5 -4.71 -7.08 -9.23
CA PRO A 5 -3.38 -7.50 -8.82
C PRO A 5 -3.30 -9.02 -8.76
N PRO A 6 -2.10 -9.59 -8.94
CA PRO A 6 -1.94 -11.02 -8.75
C PRO A 6 -2.22 -11.40 -7.31
N ALA A 7 -2.71 -12.62 -7.10
CA ALA A 7 -3.07 -13.07 -5.76
C ALA A 7 -1.86 -13.16 -4.84
N ARG A 8 -0.72 -13.55 -5.37
CA ARG A 8 0.49 -13.72 -4.58
C ARG A 8 1.70 -13.46 -5.45
N VAL A 9 2.63 -12.67 -4.92
CA VAL A 9 3.86 -12.30 -5.62
C VAL A 9 5.02 -12.47 -4.66
N VAL A 10 6.14 -12.99 -5.18
CA VAL A 10 7.38 -13.10 -4.41
C VAL A 10 8.40 -12.14 -5.01
N ILE A 11 9.01 -11.33 -4.15
CA ILE A 11 10.07 -10.39 -4.55
C ILE A 11 11.38 -10.90 -3.94
N PRO A 12 12.18 -11.64 -4.69
CA PRO A 12 13.44 -12.18 -4.14
C PRO A 12 14.45 -11.06 -3.92
N GLY A 13 15.30 -11.27 -2.92
CA GLY A 13 16.37 -10.32 -2.65
C GLY A 13 15.95 -9.03 -1.99
N PHE A 14 14.69 -8.91 -1.60
CA PHE A 14 14.19 -7.70 -0.97
C PHE A 14 14.75 -7.57 0.45
N SER A 15 15.23 -6.37 0.78
CA SER A 15 15.64 -6.04 2.14
C SER A 15 14.64 -5.07 2.72
N PRO A 16 14.04 -5.39 3.87
CA PRO A 16 13.05 -4.48 4.46
C PRO A 16 13.66 -3.14 4.80
N PRO A 17 12.92 -2.05 4.59
CA PRO A 17 13.40 -0.74 5.03
C PRO A 17 13.44 -0.67 6.56
N SER A 18 14.18 0.29 7.07
CA SER A 18 14.22 0.50 8.52
C SER A 18 12.88 1.06 9.00
N ASP A 19 12.70 1.02 10.33
CA ASP A 19 11.46 1.50 10.94
C ASP A 19 11.16 2.93 10.50
N GLY A 20 9.94 3.15 10.06
CA GLY A 20 9.49 4.44 9.57
C GLY A 20 9.86 4.73 8.13
N ALA A 21 10.66 3.86 7.50
CA ALA A 21 11.09 4.06 6.12
C ALA A 21 10.23 3.24 5.16
N HIS A 22 10.47 3.46 3.88
CA HIS A 22 9.73 2.74 2.84
C HIS A 22 10.65 2.30 1.72
N ALA A 23 10.17 1.35 0.93
CA ALA A 23 10.84 0.89 -0.28
C ALA A 23 9.79 0.63 -1.32
N GLN A 24 10.13 0.83 -2.59
CA GLN A 24 9.19 0.59 -3.68
C GLN A 24 9.60 -0.67 -4.42
N VAL A 25 8.61 -1.47 -4.77
CA VAL A 25 8.80 -2.68 -5.58
C VAL A 25 7.82 -2.62 -6.74
N ASP A 26 8.06 -3.45 -7.74
CA ASP A 26 7.21 -3.54 -8.91
C ASP A 26 6.44 -4.84 -8.85
N VAL A 27 5.12 -4.76 -8.99
CA VAL A 27 4.24 -5.92 -9.02
C VAL A 27 3.51 -5.89 -10.35
N ASP A 28 3.97 -6.71 -11.30
CA ASP A 28 3.37 -6.80 -12.62
C ASP A 28 3.26 -5.44 -13.30
N GLY A 29 4.32 -4.63 -13.20
CA GLY A 29 4.34 -3.31 -13.81
C GLY A 29 3.67 -2.23 -12.99
N GLN A 30 3.13 -2.55 -11.84
CA GLN A 30 2.48 -1.58 -10.98
C GLN A 30 3.37 -1.29 -9.77
N PRO A 31 3.63 -0.02 -9.48
CA PRO A 31 4.47 0.29 -8.32
C PRO A 31 3.71 0.05 -7.01
N VAL A 32 4.39 -0.59 -6.07
CA VAL A 32 3.86 -0.87 -4.75
C VAL A 32 4.88 -0.36 -3.74
N VAL A 33 4.42 0.34 -2.72
CA VAL A 33 5.30 0.84 -1.67
C VAL A 33 5.13 -0.01 -0.43
N VAL A 34 6.27 -0.41 0.16
CA VAL A 34 6.33 -1.21 1.36
C VAL A 34 6.82 -0.31 2.48
N PHE A 35 6.03 -0.20 3.54
CA PHE A 35 6.39 0.59 4.72
C PHE A 35 6.74 -0.32 5.87
N ASN A 36 7.71 0.08 6.66
CA ASN A 36 8.00 -0.57 7.93
C ASN A 36 7.46 0.33 9.04
N VAL A 37 6.50 -0.18 9.79
CA VAL A 37 5.92 0.54 10.91
C VAL A 37 6.16 -0.30 12.16
N HIS A 38 7.13 0.11 12.96
CA HIS A 38 7.50 -0.58 14.20
C HIS A 38 7.79 -2.08 13.99
N GLY A 39 8.42 -2.39 12.86
CA GLY A 39 8.80 -3.77 12.57
C GLY A 39 7.79 -4.53 11.73
N ALA A 40 6.59 -4.02 11.58
CA ALA A 40 5.57 -4.66 10.74
C ALA A 40 5.62 -4.07 9.34
N LEU A 41 5.47 -4.92 8.33
CA LEU A 41 5.49 -4.48 6.94
C LEU A 41 4.08 -4.32 6.41
N PHE A 42 3.86 -3.20 5.72
CA PHE A 42 2.59 -2.90 5.07
C PHE A 42 2.88 -2.51 3.63
N ALA A 43 2.10 -3.01 2.70
CA ALA A 43 2.31 -2.72 1.29
C ALA A 43 1.01 -2.26 0.66
N ILE A 44 1.09 -1.14 -0.06
CA ILE A 44 -0.07 -0.60 -0.78
C ILE A 44 0.39 -0.11 -2.14
N SER A 45 -0.56 0.12 -3.03
CA SER A 45 -0.26 0.78 -4.30
C SER A 45 0.51 2.06 -4.02
N ALA A 46 1.54 2.33 -4.80
CA ALA A 46 2.41 3.46 -4.55
C ALA A 46 1.80 4.79 -4.97
N ARG A 47 0.70 4.78 -5.67
CA ARG A 47 0.09 6.00 -6.21
C ARG A 47 -1.27 6.25 -5.61
N CYS A 48 -1.50 7.50 -5.23
CA CYS A 48 -2.78 7.95 -4.72
C CYS A 48 -3.84 7.82 -5.82
N THR A 49 -5.01 7.29 -5.46
CA THR A 49 -6.09 7.10 -6.44
C THR A 49 -6.72 8.39 -6.93
N HIS A 50 -6.50 9.50 -6.22
CA HIS A 50 -7.05 10.79 -6.64
C HIS A 50 -6.26 11.39 -7.79
N VAL A 51 -4.95 11.53 -7.63
CA VAL A 51 -4.13 12.23 -8.63
C VAL A 51 -2.83 11.52 -8.97
N GLY A 52 -2.65 10.29 -8.50
CA GLY A 52 -1.43 9.55 -8.78
C GLY A 52 -0.22 10.00 -7.98
N GLY A 53 -0.43 10.75 -6.89
CA GLY A 53 0.66 11.22 -6.06
C GLY A 53 1.45 10.09 -5.43
N PRO A 54 2.75 10.29 -5.18
CA PRO A 54 3.62 9.22 -4.67
C PRO A 54 3.42 9.01 -3.18
N LEU A 55 2.68 7.95 -2.84
CA LEU A 55 2.35 7.68 -1.43
C LEU A 55 3.58 7.34 -0.60
N GLY A 56 4.63 6.80 -1.23
CA GLY A 56 5.86 6.52 -0.49
C GLY A 56 6.51 7.78 0.08
N GLU A 57 6.27 8.93 -0.53
CA GLU A 57 6.82 10.20 -0.06
C GLU A 57 5.86 10.91 0.88
N GLY A 58 4.74 10.30 1.20
CA GLY A 58 3.75 10.90 2.07
C GLY A 58 4.12 10.81 3.53
N ARG A 59 3.31 11.47 4.35
CA ARG A 59 3.52 11.46 5.79
C ARG A 59 2.91 10.20 6.38
N LEU A 60 3.75 9.43 7.05
CA LEU A 60 3.33 8.22 7.73
C LEU A 60 2.91 8.57 9.15
N SER A 61 1.77 8.08 9.58
CA SER A 61 1.27 8.29 10.94
C SER A 61 0.58 7.02 11.38
N ASP A 62 1.19 6.28 12.30
CA ASP A 62 0.71 4.96 12.72
C ASP A 62 0.48 4.08 11.50
N HIS A 63 -0.75 3.64 11.28
CA HIS A 63 -1.08 2.74 10.18
C HIS A 63 -1.74 3.46 9.02
N ARG A 64 -1.44 4.74 8.84
CA ARG A 64 -2.00 5.52 7.73
C ARG A 64 -0.91 6.32 7.05
N VAL A 65 -1.14 6.65 5.78
CA VAL A 65 -0.25 7.50 5.01
C VAL A 65 -1.06 8.61 4.37
N GLU A 66 -0.49 9.81 4.40
CA GLU A 66 -1.09 11.00 3.79
C GLU A 66 -0.41 11.29 2.47
N CYS A 67 -1.20 11.40 1.39
CA CYS A 67 -0.67 11.74 0.08
C CYS A 67 -0.06 13.15 0.12
N PRO A 68 1.18 13.33 -0.37
CA PRO A 68 1.82 14.64 -0.28
C PRO A 68 1.20 15.69 -1.19
N TRP A 69 0.40 15.28 -2.17
CA TRP A 69 -0.11 16.25 -3.14
C TRP A 69 -1.39 16.94 -2.68
N HIS A 70 -2.32 16.22 -2.09
CA HIS A 70 -3.60 16.82 -1.73
C HIS A 70 -4.13 16.36 -0.39
N GLY A 71 -3.31 15.63 0.38
CA GLY A 71 -3.68 15.30 1.75
C GLY A 71 -4.64 14.14 1.93
N SER A 72 -4.93 13.38 0.88
CA SER A 72 -5.75 12.17 1.05
C SER A 72 -5.03 11.20 1.96
N GLU A 73 -5.77 10.52 2.85
CA GLU A 73 -5.18 9.56 3.75
C GLU A 73 -5.73 8.17 3.49
N PHE A 74 -4.86 7.20 3.58
CA PHE A 74 -5.20 5.80 3.31
C PHE A 74 -4.73 4.93 4.47
N ASP A 75 -5.54 3.92 4.79
CA ASP A 75 -5.18 2.92 5.77
C ASP A 75 -4.17 1.96 5.15
N LEU A 76 -3.06 1.72 5.84
CA LEU A 76 -2.00 0.88 5.30
C LEU A 76 -2.37 -0.60 5.29
N GLU A 77 -3.26 -1.02 6.16
CA GLU A 77 -3.64 -2.42 6.24
C GLU A 77 -4.69 -2.78 5.22
N THR A 78 -5.66 -1.91 5.00
CA THR A 78 -6.81 -2.22 4.15
C THR A 78 -6.83 -1.47 2.83
N GLY A 79 -6.11 -0.35 2.74
CA GLY A 79 -6.16 0.52 1.57
C GLY A 79 -7.34 1.46 1.56
N LYS A 80 -8.16 1.45 2.60
CA LYS A 80 -9.35 2.31 2.65
C LYS A 80 -8.97 3.77 2.67
N VAL A 81 -9.83 4.60 2.07
CA VAL A 81 -9.71 6.04 2.17
C VAL A 81 -10.15 6.45 3.57
N LEU A 82 -9.26 7.10 4.29
CA LEU A 82 -9.57 7.65 5.62
C LEU A 82 -9.89 9.12 5.54
N ARG A 83 -9.38 9.80 4.50
CA ARG A 83 -9.61 11.23 4.32
C ARG A 83 -9.50 11.56 2.83
N GLY A 84 -10.49 12.36 2.33
CA GLY A 84 -10.46 12.81 0.95
C GLY A 84 -9.37 13.83 0.69
N PRO A 85 -9.26 14.25 -0.56
CA PRO A 85 -10.25 14.16 -1.64
C PRO A 85 -10.34 12.82 -2.36
N ALA A 86 -9.45 11.88 -2.14
CA ALA A 86 -9.58 10.57 -2.77
C ALA A 86 -10.88 9.89 -2.34
N ARG A 87 -11.47 9.15 -3.26
CA ARG A 87 -12.72 8.44 -3.01
C ARG A 87 -12.60 6.94 -3.21
N THR A 88 -11.54 6.52 -3.85
CA THR A 88 -11.31 5.12 -4.19
C THR A 88 -10.18 4.58 -3.36
N PRO A 89 -10.33 3.40 -2.74
CA PRO A 89 -9.24 2.81 -1.97
C PRO A 89 -8.07 2.43 -2.87
N VAL A 90 -6.89 2.35 -2.28
CA VAL A 90 -5.73 1.78 -2.96
C VAL A 90 -5.70 0.29 -2.70
N THR A 91 -5.03 -0.46 -3.58
CA THR A 91 -4.83 -1.88 -3.35
C THR A 91 -3.87 -2.06 -2.18
N ALA A 92 -4.24 -2.90 -1.23
CA ALA A 92 -3.38 -3.25 -0.11
C ALA A 92 -2.97 -4.71 -0.22
N TYR A 93 -1.77 -5.01 0.28
CA TYR A 93 -1.22 -6.35 0.25
C TYR A 93 -0.82 -6.76 1.66
N ARG A 94 -1.00 -8.02 1.98
CA ARG A 94 -0.36 -8.60 3.15
C ARG A 94 1.10 -8.83 2.79
N ALA A 95 2.00 -8.31 3.60
CA ALA A 95 3.44 -8.39 3.33
C ALA A 95 4.13 -9.20 4.41
N SER A 96 4.98 -10.14 4.01
CA SER A 96 5.76 -10.92 4.96
C SER A 96 7.10 -11.28 4.35
N MET A 97 8.12 -11.38 5.19
CA MET A 97 9.44 -11.84 4.76
C MET A 97 9.52 -13.35 4.95
N GLU A 98 9.84 -14.06 3.88
CA GLU A 98 9.95 -15.51 3.89
C GLU A 98 11.28 -15.91 3.27
N LYS A 99 11.53 -17.23 3.20
CA LYS A 99 12.81 -17.70 2.66
C LYS A 99 13.04 -17.23 1.23
N GLU A 100 11.99 -17.18 0.44
CA GLU A 100 12.10 -16.77 -0.97
C GLU A 100 12.30 -15.27 -1.13
N GLY A 101 11.98 -14.48 -0.11
CA GLY A 101 12.04 -13.03 -0.18
C GLY A 101 10.78 -12.41 0.40
N LEU A 102 10.44 -11.24 -0.09
CA LEU A 102 9.20 -10.58 0.31
C LEU A 102 8.04 -11.25 -0.39
N VAL A 103 7.04 -11.66 0.37
CA VAL A 103 5.82 -12.24 -0.18
C VAL A 103 4.70 -11.24 0.00
N LEU A 104 4.03 -10.92 -1.10
CA LEU A 104 2.90 -10.00 -1.12
C LEU A 104 1.65 -10.76 -1.55
N GLU A 105 0.61 -10.67 -0.75
CA GLU A 105 -0.69 -11.27 -1.07
C GLU A 105 -1.72 -10.17 -1.14
N ALA A 106 -2.37 -10.02 -2.29
CA ALA A 106 -3.34 -8.97 -2.46
C ALA A 106 -4.53 -9.19 -1.53
N ARG A 107 -4.93 -8.12 -0.85
CA ARG A 107 -6.13 -8.15 -0.04
C ARG A 107 -7.30 -7.75 -0.91
N PRO A 108 -8.40 -8.48 -0.87
CA PRO A 108 -9.57 -8.07 -1.64
C PRO A 108 -10.11 -6.76 -1.08
N LEU A 109 -10.53 -5.87 -2.00
CA LEU A 109 -11.24 -4.67 -1.59
C LEU A 109 -12.58 -5.11 -1.02
N ASP A 110 -12.97 -4.48 0.09
CA ASP A 110 -14.21 -4.82 0.75
C ASP A 110 -15.30 -3.84 0.35
N PRO A 111 -16.14 -4.18 -0.62
CA PRO A 111 -17.19 -3.26 -1.03
C PRO A 111 -18.23 -3.01 0.05
N GLY A 112 -18.38 -3.96 0.97
CA GLY A 112 -19.34 -3.77 2.03
C GLY A 112 -18.95 -2.67 2.97
N THR A 113 -17.69 -2.62 3.36
CA THR A 113 -17.24 -1.56 4.24
C THR A 113 -17.24 -0.23 3.54
N SER A 114 -16.89 -0.24 2.28
CA SER A 114 -16.85 1.00 1.53
C SER A 114 -18.22 1.59 1.33
N ALA A 115 -19.23 0.81 1.47
CA ALA A 115 -20.57 1.30 1.30
C ALA A 115 -20.97 2.24 2.43
N GLY A 116 -20.03 2.70 3.14
CA GLY A 116 -20.30 3.76 4.06
C GLY A 116 -21.27 3.35 5.13
N HIS A 117 -21.15 2.21 5.40
CA HIS A 117 -21.96 1.82 6.51
C HIS A 117 -21.43 2.46 7.74
#